data_f44a5aaecd3039746576b63ae2397536
#
_entry.id   f44a5aaecd3039746576b63ae2397536
#
_cell.length_a   1.000
_cell.length_b   1.000
_cell.length_c   1.000
_cell.angle_alpha   90.00
_cell.angle_beta   90.00
_cell.angle_gamma   90.00
#
_symmetry.space_group_name_H-M   'P 1'
#
loop_
_entity.id
_entity.type
_entity.pdbx_description
1 polymer ?
#
loop_
_entity_poly.entity_id
_entity_poly.type
_entity_poly.pdbx_seq_one_letter_code
_entity_poly.pdbx_strand_id
1 'polypeptide(L)'
;MSEPYNVLAQAHDTKRIVEWEELPLSVREIPDTFDPMAHGLLMKHQTEAIALCHQYDITVVEKGRRTGITFGISLDKSLVAASQRSAGGDNVYYVGDTKEKGLEFIGYCAKFLRTIATAQGQGVSRIEEFLFEDQDEHGKTKYITSWRIRLASGFQIVALSSRPENIRGLQGHVVIDEAAFHKNVQAVLDAATALLIWGSKIVIISTHNGTANAFNELIKEIQNGVYEDTAIVYKATFDDAVANGLYERVCLIKGETPTLDGKEKWYKKIRRGYGSRKAQMREELDAIPRDGNGTSLPTIWIEKASIQGRPVLRLLLDEHFVEQSTTEREDFANGWINANLLPIMQDLDPNWLWYFGQDYARHRDFSIITPLGITQSLRRDVPFVIEMQKVPARQQMQILWAFIEALPRFIAGAMDATGTGETVAELTADKFGHSRIMQVKLNQAWYGNYMPKMVSLFEDGSIDMPADVNLMQDLRTIEEVNGIPMVSTLRRKDLKDPDLVRHGDFSPALCLANSAYLENSQADITIHSRKPSSLSSRLKRLIKGYD
;
A
#
# COMPACT_ATOMS: atom_id res chain seq x y z
N MET A 1 -26.44 -21.73 26.03
CA MET A 1 -25.67 -21.63 24.76
C MET A 1 -25.04 -20.27 24.75
N SER A 2 -23.76 -20.21 25.13
CA SER A 2 -22.97 -18.96 25.15
C SER A 2 -22.73 -18.54 23.70
N GLU A 3 -23.06 -17.28 23.39
CA GLU A 3 -22.70 -16.66 22.12
C GLU A 3 -21.20 -16.83 21.88
N PRO A 4 -20.76 -17.12 20.64
CA PRO A 4 -19.33 -17.22 20.34
C PRO A 4 -18.69 -15.87 20.64
N TYR A 5 -17.61 -15.89 21.40
CA TYR A 5 -16.81 -14.72 21.76
C TYR A 5 -16.43 -13.95 20.49
N ASN A 6 -17.10 -12.85 20.29
CA ASN A 6 -16.86 -11.94 19.17
C ASN A 6 -15.70 -11.02 19.59
N VAL A 7 -14.46 -11.43 19.34
CA VAL A 7 -13.25 -10.65 19.63
C VAL A 7 -13.28 -9.27 18.93
N LEU A 8 -14.14 -9.12 17.92
CA LEU A 8 -14.39 -7.84 17.23
C LEU A 8 -15.40 -6.93 17.95
N ALA A 9 -16.00 -7.35 19.08
CA ALA A 9 -17.05 -6.60 19.77
C ALA A 9 -16.54 -5.44 20.65
N GLN A 10 -15.24 -5.28 20.83
CA GLN A 10 -14.64 -4.22 21.65
C GLN A 10 -14.12 -3.01 20.86
N ALA A 11 -14.44 -2.90 19.57
CA ALA A 11 -14.12 -1.69 18.83
C ALA A 11 -14.95 -0.52 19.36
N HIS A 12 -14.31 0.57 19.77
CA HIS A 12 -14.98 1.83 20.08
C HIS A 12 -15.96 2.20 18.96
N ASP A 13 -17.11 2.75 19.34
CA ASP A 13 -18.29 3.00 18.49
C ASP A 13 -18.09 4.10 17.41
N THR A 14 -16.84 4.37 17.03
CA THR A 14 -16.49 5.32 15.96
C THR A 14 -16.51 4.60 14.61
N LYS A 15 -17.70 4.55 14.01
CA LYS A 15 -17.90 4.01 12.65
C LYS A 15 -18.05 5.15 11.66
N ARG A 16 -17.38 5.03 10.53
CA ARG A 16 -17.57 5.89 9.38
C ARG A 16 -18.06 5.04 8.18
N ILE A 17 -18.97 5.59 7.41
CA ILE A 17 -19.32 5.01 6.11
C ILE A 17 -18.32 5.50 5.08
N VAL A 18 -17.72 4.57 4.35
CA VAL A 18 -16.82 4.86 3.23
C VAL A 18 -17.69 5.16 2.01
N GLU A 19 -17.50 6.34 1.43
CA GLU A 19 -18.21 6.74 0.21
C GLU A 19 -17.54 6.10 -1.02
N TRP A 20 -18.33 5.97 -2.12
CA TRP A 20 -17.86 5.33 -3.34
C TRP A 20 -16.64 6.02 -3.95
N GLU A 21 -16.58 7.34 -3.86
CA GLU A 21 -15.50 8.20 -4.37
C GLU A 21 -14.17 8.00 -3.64
N GLU A 22 -14.19 7.42 -2.45
CA GLU A 22 -13.00 7.12 -1.66
C GLU A 22 -12.35 5.78 -2.04
N LEU A 23 -13.06 4.93 -2.79
CA LEU A 23 -12.53 3.64 -3.21
C LEU A 23 -11.41 3.82 -4.25
N PRO A 24 -10.44 2.89 -4.30
CA PRO A 24 -9.38 2.91 -5.30
C PRO A 24 -9.92 2.97 -6.74
N LEU A 25 -9.17 3.57 -7.65
CA LEU A 25 -9.54 3.67 -9.07
C LEU A 25 -9.79 2.30 -9.70
N SER A 26 -9.01 1.29 -9.32
CA SER A 26 -9.17 -0.10 -9.77
C SER A 26 -10.58 -0.67 -9.51
N VAL A 27 -11.25 -0.19 -8.46
CA VAL A 27 -12.64 -0.56 -8.15
C VAL A 27 -13.63 0.31 -8.94
N ARG A 28 -13.38 1.62 -9.01
CA ARG A 28 -14.31 2.61 -9.60
C ARG A 28 -14.36 2.55 -11.13
N GLU A 29 -13.26 2.18 -11.76
CA GLU A 29 -13.12 2.12 -13.23
C GLU A 29 -13.83 0.92 -13.86
N ILE A 30 -14.35 -0.03 -13.08
CA ILE A 30 -15.15 -1.12 -13.63
C ILE A 30 -16.49 -0.52 -14.07
N PRO A 31 -16.82 -0.49 -15.39
CA PRO A 31 -18.05 0.14 -15.87
C PRO A 31 -19.31 -0.49 -15.26
N ASP A 32 -20.28 0.34 -14.87
CA ASP A 32 -21.58 -0.15 -14.41
C ASP A 32 -22.39 -0.83 -15.54
N THR A 33 -22.02 -0.53 -16.79
CA THR A 33 -22.56 -1.16 -18.00
C THR A 33 -21.91 -2.50 -18.34
N PHE A 34 -20.93 -2.95 -17.53
CA PHE A 34 -20.32 -4.27 -17.72
C PHE A 34 -21.38 -5.35 -17.55
N ASP A 35 -21.71 -6.04 -18.65
CA ASP A 35 -22.64 -7.17 -18.66
C ASP A 35 -21.87 -8.49 -18.41
N PRO A 36 -21.99 -9.07 -17.21
CA PRO A 36 -21.33 -10.34 -16.88
C PRO A 36 -21.82 -11.50 -17.75
N MET A 37 -23.05 -11.45 -18.23
CA MET A 37 -23.67 -12.51 -19.03
C MET A 37 -23.15 -12.51 -20.47
N ALA A 38 -22.94 -11.30 -21.04
CA ALA A 38 -22.43 -11.15 -22.40
C ALA A 38 -20.91 -11.36 -22.50
N HIS A 39 -20.15 -10.98 -21.45
CA HIS A 39 -18.70 -10.93 -21.50
C HIS A 39 -18.01 -11.96 -20.60
N GLY A 40 -18.77 -12.78 -19.89
CA GLY A 40 -18.27 -13.66 -18.83
C GLY A 40 -17.77 -12.87 -17.62
N LEU A 41 -18.18 -13.24 -16.43
CA LEU A 41 -17.78 -12.52 -15.20
C LEU A 41 -16.31 -12.77 -14.86
N LEU A 42 -15.86 -14.01 -15.00
CA LEU A 42 -14.51 -14.45 -14.67
C LEU A 42 -13.78 -15.01 -15.90
N MET A 43 -12.47 -14.84 -15.90
CA MET A 43 -11.58 -15.53 -16.83
C MET A 43 -11.32 -16.95 -16.34
N LYS A 44 -10.92 -17.86 -17.24
CA LYS A 44 -10.74 -19.29 -16.95
C LYS A 44 -9.81 -19.53 -15.73
N HIS A 45 -8.65 -18.88 -15.66
CA HIS A 45 -7.70 -19.05 -14.55
C HIS A 45 -8.26 -18.57 -13.20
N GLN A 46 -9.17 -17.58 -13.20
CA GLN A 46 -9.85 -17.15 -11.98
C GLN A 46 -10.85 -18.21 -11.50
N THR A 47 -11.60 -18.80 -12.42
CA THR A 47 -12.56 -19.87 -12.10
C THR A 47 -11.84 -21.13 -11.59
N GLU A 48 -10.71 -21.50 -12.21
CA GLU A 48 -9.89 -22.63 -11.77
C GLU A 48 -9.34 -22.40 -10.35
N ALA A 49 -8.81 -21.21 -10.06
CA ALA A 49 -8.36 -20.87 -8.71
C ALA A 49 -9.48 -20.96 -7.67
N ILE A 50 -10.68 -20.47 -7.99
CA ILE A 50 -11.86 -20.58 -7.12
C ILE A 50 -12.23 -22.03 -6.88
N ALA A 51 -12.27 -22.87 -7.91
CA ALA A 51 -12.59 -24.29 -7.77
C ALA A 51 -11.64 -25.00 -6.79
N LEU A 52 -10.33 -24.69 -6.87
CA LEU A 52 -9.35 -25.23 -5.95
C LEU A 52 -9.55 -24.73 -4.51
N CYS A 53 -9.96 -23.47 -4.31
CA CYS A 53 -10.30 -22.95 -2.98
C CYS A 53 -11.46 -23.68 -2.31
N HIS A 54 -12.37 -24.28 -3.07
CA HIS A 54 -13.45 -25.12 -2.52
C HIS A 54 -12.99 -26.56 -2.29
N GLN A 55 -12.07 -27.06 -3.10
CA GLN A 55 -11.59 -28.45 -3.02
C GLN A 55 -10.58 -28.66 -1.88
N TYR A 56 -9.64 -27.72 -1.68
CA TYR A 56 -8.56 -27.83 -0.70
C TYR A 56 -8.77 -26.91 0.50
N ASP A 57 -8.15 -27.21 1.62
CA ASP A 57 -8.20 -26.38 2.82
C ASP A 57 -7.22 -25.20 2.71
N ILE A 58 -6.07 -25.42 2.07
CA ILE A 58 -5.09 -24.39 1.76
C ILE A 58 -4.89 -24.31 0.24
N THR A 59 -5.17 -23.16 -0.35
CA THR A 59 -4.88 -22.90 -1.76
C THR A 59 -3.85 -21.79 -1.86
N VAL A 60 -2.68 -22.12 -2.38
CA VAL A 60 -1.61 -21.14 -2.65
C VAL A 60 -1.64 -20.78 -4.14
N VAL A 61 -1.82 -19.50 -4.44
CA VAL A 61 -1.85 -18.99 -5.81
C VAL A 61 -0.58 -18.18 -6.08
N GLU A 62 0.38 -18.78 -6.77
CA GLU A 62 1.52 -18.06 -7.34
C GLU A 62 1.08 -17.38 -8.65
N LYS A 63 1.05 -16.06 -8.63
CA LYS A 63 0.47 -15.30 -9.75
C LYS A 63 1.47 -14.38 -10.43
N GLY A 64 1.23 -14.12 -11.71
CA GLY A 64 1.77 -12.93 -12.37
C GLY A 64 1.01 -11.68 -11.91
N ARG A 65 1.65 -10.53 -12.02
CA ARG A 65 1.03 -9.25 -11.69
C ARG A 65 -0.16 -8.94 -12.58
N ARG A 66 -1.22 -8.34 -11.99
CA ARG A 66 -2.44 -7.87 -12.68
C ARG A 66 -3.20 -8.95 -13.44
N THR A 67 -3.10 -10.19 -13.02
CA THR A 67 -3.86 -11.32 -13.60
C THR A 67 -5.32 -11.36 -13.13
N GLY A 68 -5.72 -10.49 -12.19
CA GLY A 68 -7.10 -10.38 -11.69
C GLY A 68 -7.51 -11.47 -10.70
N ILE A 69 -6.58 -12.24 -10.14
CA ILE A 69 -6.88 -13.31 -9.17
C ILE A 69 -7.64 -12.77 -7.97
N THR A 70 -7.16 -11.67 -7.35
CA THR A 70 -7.81 -11.04 -6.19
C THR A 70 -9.25 -10.64 -6.49
N PHE A 71 -9.54 -10.14 -7.71
CA PHE A 71 -10.89 -9.83 -8.17
C PHE A 71 -11.78 -11.09 -8.21
N GLY A 72 -11.28 -12.20 -8.80
CA GLY A 72 -12.02 -13.46 -8.83
C GLY A 72 -12.30 -14.01 -7.42
N ILE A 73 -11.30 -14.02 -6.57
CA ILE A 73 -11.44 -14.49 -5.17
C ILE A 73 -12.40 -13.59 -4.39
N SER A 74 -12.44 -12.27 -4.64
CA SER A 74 -13.38 -11.37 -3.96
C SER A 74 -14.85 -11.67 -4.30
N LEU A 75 -15.14 -12.12 -5.53
CA LEU A 75 -16.47 -12.61 -5.89
C LEU A 75 -16.83 -13.86 -5.10
N ASP A 76 -15.96 -14.87 -5.11
CA ASP A 76 -16.18 -16.11 -4.37
C ASP A 76 -16.44 -15.84 -2.89
N LYS A 77 -15.58 -15.05 -2.26
CA LYS A 77 -15.70 -14.72 -0.84
C LYS A 77 -16.93 -13.85 -0.52
N SER A 78 -17.41 -13.06 -1.48
CA SER A 78 -18.69 -12.35 -1.36
C SER A 78 -19.87 -13.31 -1.34
N LEU A 79 -19.84 -14.36 -2.17
CA LEU A 79 -20.87 -15.40 -2.19
C LEU A 79 -20.84 -16.24 -0.91
N VAL A 80 -19.65 -16.62 -0.44
CA VAL A 80 -19.48 -17.33 0.86
C VAL A 80 -20.11 -16.52 1.98
N ALA A 81 -19.74 -15.26 2.13
CA ALA A 81 -20.27 -14.42 3.21
C ALA A 81 -21.76 -14.12 3.07
N ALA A 82 -22.30 -14.04 1.84
CA ALA A 82 -23.72 -13.83 1.59
C ALA A 82 -24.58 -15.08 1.83
N SER A 83 -23.99 -16.26 1.80
CA SER A 83 -24.70 -17.54 1.96
C SER A 83 -25.06 -17.81 3.41
N GLN A 84 -26.11 -18.60 3.64
CA GLN A 84 -26.42 -19.13 4.96
C GLN A 84 -25.42 -20.24 5.36
N ARG A 85 -25.24 -20.48 6.66
CA ARG A 85 -24.33 -21.53 7.17
C ARG A 85 -24.65 -22.91 6.59
N SER A 86 -25.91 -23.24 6.40
CA SER A 86 -26.36 -24.51 5.78
C SER A 86 -25.94 -24.67 4.32
N ALA A 87 -25.61 -23.57 3.65
CA ALA A 87 -25.13 -23.50 2.27
C ALA A 87 -23.63 -23.18 2.20
N GLY A 88 -22.86 -23.41 3.27
CA GLY A 88 -21.44 -23.16 3.32
C GLY A 88 -21.04 -21.71 3.62
N GLY A 89 -22.01 -20.90 4.10
CA GLY A 89 -21.73 -19.51 4.47
C GLY A 89 -20.86 -19.40 5.73
N ASP A 90 -19.92 -18.45 5.71
CA ASP A 90 -19.04 -18.14 6.84
C ASP A 90 -18.51 -16.71 6.78
N ASN A 91 -17.84 -16.27 7.84
CA ASN A 91 -17.10 -15.02 7.84
C ASN A 91 -15.92 -15.09 6.87
N VAL A 92 -15.55 -13.94 6.34
CA VAL A 92 -14.38 -13.80 5.46
C VAL A 92 -13.45 -12.74 6.02
N TYR A 93 -12.18 -13.09 6.14
CA TYR A 93 -11.12 -12.21 6.59
C TYR A 93 -10.09 -12.06 5.48
N TYR A 94 -9.84 -10.83 5.09
CA TYR A 94 -8.81 -10.49 4.12
C TYR A 94 -7.63 -9.83 4.82
N VAL A 95 -6.43 -10.28 4.51
CA VAL A 95 -5.18 -9.77 5.08
C VAL A 95 -4.29 -9.34 3.91
N GLY A 96 -4.20 -8.04 3.67
CA GLY A 96 -3.30 -7.47 2.68
C GLY A 96 -2.00 -6.97 3.32
N ASP A 97 -0.96 -6.81 2.53
CA ASP A 97 0.32 -6.23 2.95
C ASP A 97 0.20 -4.73 3.27
N THR A 98 -0.78 -4.06 2.67
CA THR A 98 -1.10 -2.65 2.88
C THR A 98 -2.60 -2.42 3.12
N LYS A 99 -2.96 -1.25 3.66
CA LYS A 99 -4.36 -0.85 3.86
C LYS A 99 -5.11 -0.68 2.54
N GLU A 100 -4.42 -0.16 1.54
CA GLU A 100 -5.01 0.09 0.21
C GLU A 100 -5.50 -1.20 -0.41
N LYS A 101 -4.75 -2.29 -0.26
CA LYS A 101 -5.18 -3.62 -0.72
C LYS A 101 -6.40 -4.10 0.05
N GLY A 102 -6.48 -3.81 1.34
CA GLY A 102 -7.69 -4.07 2.13
C GLY A 102 -8.91 -3.33 1.62
N LEU A 103 -8.77 -2.03 1.34
CA LEU A 103 -9.84 -1.21 0.79
C LEU A 103 -10.22 -1.62 -0.64
N GLU A 104 -9.23 -2.01 -1.47
CA GLU A 104 -9.46 -2.52 -2.83
C GLU A 104 -10.30 -3.80 -2.79
N PHE A 105 -9.91 -4.78 -1.98
CA PHE A 105 -10.65 -6.05 -1.84
C PHE A 105 -12.09 -5.84 -1.37
N ILE A 106 -12.28 -5.05 -0.31
CA ILE A 106 -13.61 -4.69 0.21
C ILE A 106 -14.45 -3.97 -0.84
N GLY A 107 -13.83 -3.09 -1.63
CA GLY A 107 -14.48 -2.39 -2.74
C GLY A 107 -14.98 -3.35 -3.82
N TYR A 108 -14.18 -4.34 -4.21
CA TYR A 108 -14.64 -5.40 -5.13
C TYR A 108 -15.80 -6.21 -4.53
N CYS A 109 -15.71 -6.62 -3.27
CA CYS A 109 -16.79 -7.32 -2.60
C CYS A 109 -18.08 -6.49 -2.57
N ALA A 110 -17.98 -5.20 -2.23
CA ALA A 110 -19.14 -4.31 -2.22
C ALA A 110 -19.78 -4.17 -3.60
N LYS A 111 -18.99 -4.10 -4.68
CA LYS A 111 -19.48 -4.05 -6.04
C LYS A 111 -20.27 -5.32 -6.41
N PHE A 112 -19.72 -6.50 -6.11
CA PHE A 112 -20.39 -7.77 -6.35
C PHE A 112 -21.69 -7.88 -5.54
N LEU A 113 -21.65 -7.55 -4.27
CA LEU A 113 -22.83 -7.61 -3.40
C LEU A 113 -23.93 -6.64 -3.83
N ARG A 114 -23.58 -5.45 -4.32
CA ARG A 114 -24.54 -4.52 -4.92
C ARG A 114 -25.22 -5.12 -6.14
N THR A 115 -24.46 -5.73 -7.04
CA THR A 115 -25.01 -6.37 -8.24
C THR A 115 -25.95 -7.51 -7.87
N ILE A 116 -25.56 -8.36 -6.92
CA ILE A 116 -26.38 -9.48 -6.42
C ILE A 116 -27.66 -8.94 -5.76
N ALA A 117 -27.53 -7.94 -4.86
CA ALA A 117 -28.68 -7.36 -4.16
C ALA A 117 -29.66 -6.67 -5.12
N THR A 118 -29.17 -5.99 -6.15
CA THR A 118 -30.00 -5.37 -7.19
C THR A 118 -30.79 -6.44 -7.96
N ALA A 119 -30.11 -7.55 -8.34
CA ALA A 119 -30.74 -8.67 -9.02
C ALA A 119 -31.81 -9.37 -8.16
N GLN A 120 -31.69 -9.32 -6.84
CA GLN A 120 -32.60 -9.92 -5.87
C GLN A 120 -33.64 -8.94 -5.31
N GLY A 121 -33.61 -7.66 -5.72
CA GLY A 121 -34.51 -6.62 -5.19
C GLY A 121 -34.26 -6.28 -3.70
N GLN A 122 -33.07 -6.56 -3.18
CA GLN A 122 -32.70 -6.34 -1.77
C GLN A 122 -31.89 -5.06 -1.59
N GLY A 123 -31.85 -4.52 -0.37
CA GLY A 123 -31.06 -3.34 -0.02
C GLY A 123 -29.55 -3.61 -0.03
N VAL A 124 -28.77 -2.57 -0.34
CA VAL A 124 -27.31 -2.65 -0.52
C VAL A 124 -26.59 -2.61 0.82
N SER A 125 -25.62 -3.50 1.02
CA SER A 125 -24.66 -3.48 2.13
C SER A 125 -23.76 -2.24 2.06
N ARG A 126 -23.44 -1.65 3.23
CA ARG A 126 -22.55 -0.49 3.35
C ARG A 126 -21.16 -0.94 3.77
N ILE A 127 -20.13 -0.25 3.29
CA ILE A 127 -18.76 -0.41 3.79
C ILE A 127 -18.64 0.40 5.07
N GLU A 128 -18.29 -0.26 6.16
CA GLU A 128 -17.99 0.39 7.43
C GLU A 128 -16.47 0.44 7.62
N GLU A 129 -15.93 1.62 7.86
CA GLU A 129 -14.61 1.81 8.42
C GLU A 129 -14.74 1.82 9.95
N PHE A 130 -13.87 1.10 10.64
CA PHE A 130 -13.88 1.04 12.10
C PHE A 130 -12.45 0.96 12.65
N LEU A 131 -12.30 1.35 13.90
CA LEU A 131 -11.06 1.21 14.64
C LEU A 131 -11.04 -0.15 15.33
N PHE A 132 -10.01 -0.92 15.08
CA PHE A 132 -9.73 -2.18 15.74
C PHE A 132 -8.74 -1.92 16.88
N GLU A 133 -9.08 -2.35 18.11
CA GLU A 133 -8.19 -2.25 19.25
C GLU A 133 -7.23 -3.42 19.27
N ASP A 134 -5.93 -3.11 19.30
CA ASP A 134 -4.84 -4.07 19.36
C ASP A 134 -3.85 -3.67 20.45
N GLN A 135 -3.02 -4.59 20.90
CA GLN A 135 -1.93 -4.30 21.83
C GLN A 135 -0.58 -4.48 21.12
N ASP A 136 0.33 -3.54 21.35
CA ASP A 136 1.70 -3.68 20.86
C ASP A 136 2.49 -4.70 21.72
N GLU A 137 3.74 -4.98 21.33
CA GLU A 137 4.64 -5.91 22.02
C GLU A 137 4.89 -5.55 23.49
N HIS A 138 4.54 -4.32 23.89
CA HIS A 138 4.68 -3.79 25.24
C HIS A 138 3.34 -3.70 25.98
N GLY A 139 2.25 -4.26 25.43
CA GLY A 139 0.91 -4.24 26.03
C GLY A 139 0.20 -2.89 25.93
N LYS A 140 0.71 -1.92 25.16
CA LYS A 140 0.07 -0.62 24.96
C LYS A 140 -1.02 -0.72 23.90
N THR A 141 -2.21 -0.24 24.22
CA THR A 141 -3.34 -0.22 23.30
C THR A 141 -3.03 0.59 22.06
N LYS A 142 -3.31 0.00 20.91
CA LYS A 142 -3.13 0.59 19.60
C LYS A 142 -4.39 0.38 18.76
N TYR A 143 -4.87 1.43 18.08
CA TYR A 143 -6.05 1.37 17.23
C TYR A 143 -5.65 1.19 15.77
N ILE A 144 -6.31 0.28 15.06
CA ILE A 144 -6.04 -0.05 13.65
C ILE A 144 -7.29 0.23 12.83
N THR A 145 -7.18 1.04 11.78
CA THR A 145 -8.25 1.21 10.81
C THR A 145 -8.46 -0.08 10.02
N SER A 146 -9.69 -0.56 10.01
CA SER A 146 -10.13 -1.75 9.29
C SER A 146 -11.43 -1.48 8.57
N TRP A 147 -11.75 -2.26 7.54
CA TRP A 147 -12.99 -2.13 6.79
C TRP A 147 -13.78 -3.42 6.85
N ARG A 148 -15.11 -3.30 6.91
CA ARG A 148 -15.98 -4.47 6.89
C ARG A 148 -17.28 -4.22 6.15
N ILE A 149 -17.87 -5.32 5.69
CA ILE A 149 -19.22 -5.38 5.17
C ILE A 149 -19.98 -6.39 6.01
N ARG A 150 -21.09 -6.00 6.62
CA ARG A 150 -22.01 -6.91 7.29
C ARG A 150 -23.14 -7.31 6.36
N LEU A 151 -23.53 -8.57 6.40
CA LEU A 151 -24.49 -9.16 5.49
C LEU A 151 -25.73 -9.67 6.24
N ALA A 152 -26.83 -9.77 5.52
CA ALA A 152 -28.09 -10.29 6.07
C ALA A 152 -28.00 -11.78 6.48
N SER A 153 -27.04 -12.52 5.96
CA SER A 153 -26.69 -13.89 6.38
C SER A 153 -26.24 -14.00 7.84
N GLY A 154 -25.89 -12.86 8.47
CA GLY A 154 -25.25 -12.78 9.79
C GLY A 154 -23.73 -12.82 9.73
N PHE A 155 -23.14 -13.11 8.56
CA PHE A 155 -21.69 -13.12 8.36
C PHE A 155 -21.17 -11.75 7.91
N GLN A 156 -19.85 -11.61 7.87
CA GLN A 156 -19.19 -10.37 7.49
C GLN A 156 -17.94 -10.63 6.65
N ILE A 157 -17.55 -9.64 5.89
CA ILE A 157 -16.25 -9.57 5.21
C ILE A 157 -15.45 -8.48 5.90
N VAL A 158 -14.25 -8.80 6.37
CA VAL A 158 -13.40 -7.87 7.12
C VAL A 158 -12.01 -7.82 6.50
N ALA A 159 -11.52 -6.61 6.18
CA ALA A 159 -10.13 -6.42 5.81
C ALA A 159 -9.33 -6.02 7.05
N LEU A 160 -8.32 -6.80 7.37
CA LEU A 160 -7.44 -6.67 8.53
C LEU A 160 -6.04 -6.20 8.12
N SER A 161 -5.29 -5.66 9.05
CA SER A 161 -3.86 -5.41 8.85
C SER A 161 -3.04 -6.70 8.93
N SER A 162 -1.85 -6.71 8.32
CA SER A 162 -0.95 -7.85 8.17
C SER A 162 -0.22 -8.26 9.47
N ARG A 163 -0.91 -8.25 10.60
CA ARG A 163 -0.34 -8.66 11.89
C ARG A 163 -0.82 -10.06 12.26
N PRO A 164 0.08 -10.97 12.64
CA PRO A 164 -0.29 -12.33 13.04
C PRO A 164 -1.31 -12.37 14.18
N GLU A 165 -1.23 -11.39 15.10
CA GLU A 165 -2.13 -11.27 16.25
C GLU A 165 -3.59 -11.05 15.82
N ASN A 166 -3.82 -10.33 14.74
CA ASN A 166 -5.16 -10.02 14.23
C ASN A 166 -5.82 -11.23 13.56
N ILE A 167 -5.06 -12.25 13.19
CA ILE A 167 -5.55 -13.46 12.54
C ILE A 167 -5.90 -14.52 13.59
N ARG A 168 -5.15 -14.56 14.69
CA ARG A 168 -5.34 -15.57 15.75
C ARG A 168 -6.72 -15.44 16.39
N GLY A 169 -7.38 -16.58 16.56
CA GLY A 169 -8.70 -16.66 17.21
C GLY A 169 -9.89 -16.30 16.32
N LEU A 170 -9.69 -15.98 15.04
CA LEU A 170 -10.75 -15.80 14.08
C LEU A 170 -11.38 -17.15 13.70
N GLN A 171 -12.62 -17.13 13.21
CA GLN A 171 -13.30 -18.30 12.64
C GLN A 171 -13.93 -17.89 11.32
N GLY A 172 -13.55 -18.58 10.24
CA GLY A 172 -14.03 -18.27 8.89
C GLY A 172 -12.94 -18.38 7.83
N HIS A 173 -13.27 -18.08 6.60
CA HIS A 173 -12.35 -18.12 5.48
C HIS A 173 -11.32 -17.00 5.57
N VAL A 174 -10.04 -17.29 5.29
CA VAL A 174 -8.97 -16.30 5.30
C VAL A 174 -8.37 -16.17 3.91
N VAL A 175 -8.19 -14.94 3.45
CA VAL A 175 -7.47 -14.59 2.23
C VAL A 175 -6.26 -13.77 2.61
N ILE A 176 -5.06 -14.27 2.34
CA ILE A 176 -3.79 -13.55 2.52
C ILE A 176 -3.32 -13.12 1.12
N ASP A 177 -3.38 -11.84 0.82
CA ASP A 177 -2.94 -11.31 -0.47
C ASP A 177 -1.59 -10.62 -0.36
N GLU A 178 -0.83 -10.65 -1.45
CA GLU A 178 0.57 -10.22 -1.52
C GLU A 178 1.43 -10.85 -0.40
N ALA A 179 1.23 -12.16 -0.16
CA ALA A 179 1.80 -12.90 0.97
C ALA A 179 3.32 -12.75 1.09
N ALA A 180 4.06 -12.74 -0.04
CA ALA A 180 5.52 -12.58 -0.07
C ALA A 180 6.02 -11.20 0.39
N PHE A 181 5.12 -10.20 0.58
CA PHE A 181 5.46 -8.81 0.90
C PHE A 181 5.06 -8.40 2.32
N HIS A 182 4.49 -9.31 3.11
CA HIS A 182 4.19 -9.02 4.52
C HIS A 182 5.47 -8.85 5.34
N LYS A 183 5.41 -8.02 6.38
CA LYS A 183 6.56 -7.72 7.25
C LYS A 183 7.15 -8.99 7.91
N ASN A 184 6.29 -9.93 8.27
CA ASN A 184 6.67 -11.24 8.82
C ASN A 184 5.83 -12.32 8.14
N VAL A 185 6.27 -12.74 6.96
CA VAL A 185 5.56 -13.71 6.11
C VAL A 185 5.28 -14.99 6.88
N GLN A 186 6.30 -15.59 7.51
CA GLN A 186 6.17 -16.86 8.22
C GLN A 186 5.13 -16.76 9.35
N ALA A 187 5.20 -15.75 10.19
CA ALA A 187 4.27 -15.61 11.32
C ALA A 187 2.81 -15.39 10.87
N VAL A 188 2.58 -14.74 9.72
CA VAL A 188 1.25 -14.58 9.13
C VAL A 188 0.73 -15.93 8.62
N LEU A 189 1.58 -16.71 7.96
CA LEU A 189 1.23 -18.05 7.47
C LEU A 189 0.92 -19.01 8.64
N ASP A 190 1.75 -19.01 9.68
CA ASP A 190 1.55 -19.83 10.90
C ASP A 190 0.24 -19.48 11.61
N ALA A 191 -0.05 -18.18 11.74
CA ALA A 191 -1.28 -17.72 12.38
C ALA A 191 -2.53 -18.13 11.58
N ALA A 192 -2.47 -18.13 10.25
CA ALA A 192 -3.56 -18.56 9.38
C ALA A 192 -3.77 -20.09 9.45
N THR A 193 -2.70 -20.87 9.43
CA THR A 193 -2.76 -22.34 9.49
C THR A 193 -3.47 -22.86 10.75
N ALA A 194 -3.33 -22.16 11.88
CA ALA A 194 -4.02 -22.51 13.12
C ALA A 194 -5.56 -22.46 13.00
N LEU A 195 -6.12 -21.77 11.99
CA LEU A 195 -7.56 -21.65 11.78
C LEU A 195 -8.18 -22.90 11.12
N LEU A 196 -7.38 -23.78 10.54
CA LEU A 196 -7.84 -25.03 9.92
C LEU A 196 -8.57 -25.95 10.91
N ILE A 197 -8.25 -25.88 12.20
CA ILE A 197 -8.89 -26.67 13.27
C ILE A 197 -10.42 -26.52 13.25
N TRP A 198 -10.91 -25.35 12.80
CA TRP A 198 -12.33 -25.03 12.76
C TRP A 198 -12.99 -25.25 11.39
N GLY A 199 -12.29 -25.91 10.45
CA GLY A 199 -12.76 -26.13 9.08
C GLY A 199 -12.71 -24.89 8.20
N SER A 200 -11.92 -23.88 8.57
CA SER A 200 -11.68 -22.68 7.76
C SER A 200 -10.93 -23.02 6.47
N LYS A 201 -11.16 -22.24 5.42
CA LYS A 201 -10.42 -22.33 4.16
C LYS A 201 -9.44 -21.16 4.08
N ILE A 202 -8.20 -21.43 3.65
CA ILE A 202 -7.13 -20.44 3.56
C ILE A 202 -6.72 -20.29 2.10
N VAL A 203 -6.75 -19.06 1.60
CA VAL A 203 -6.27 -18.70 0.26
C VAL A 203 -5.08 -17.77 0.40
N ILE A 204 -3.93 -18.16 -0.12
CA ILE A 204 -2.68 -17.41 -0.05
C ILE A 204 -2.30 -16.99 -1.47
N ILE A 205 -2.25 -15.70 -1.74
CA ILE A 205 -2.05 -15.14 -3.07
C ILE A 205 -0.80 -14.27 -3.04
N SER A 206 0.13 -14.45 -3.98
CA SER A 206 1.23 -13.52 -4.16
C SER A 206 1.91 -13.65 -5.53
N THR A 207 2.59 -12.59 -5.95
CA THR A 207 3.76 -12.71 -6.81
C THR A 207 4.94 -13.16 -5.94
N HIS A 208 6.01 -13.66 -6.57
CA HIS A 208 7.23 -13.97 -5.82
C HIS A 208 7.98 -12.71 -5.38
N ASN A 209 8.82 -12.87 -4.37
CA ASN A 209 9.76 -11.85 -3.86
C ASN A 209 11.09 -12.53 -3.50
N GLY A 210 11.75 -13.09 -4.51
CA GLY A 210 13.00 -13.84 -4.38
C GLY A 210 12.83 -15.31 -3.96
N THR A 211 13.88 -16.10 -4.22
CA THR A 211 13.90 -17.55 -3.93
C THR A 211 13.96 -17.89 -2.44
N ALA A 212 14.49 -17.00 -1.61
CA ALA A 212 14.66 -17.19 -0.16
C ALA A 212 13.44 -16.70 0.67
N ASN A 213 12.32 -16.38 0.02
CA ASN A 213 11.12 -15.89 0.70
C ASN A 213 10.28 -17.06 1.25
N ALA A 214 9.72 -16.92 2.45
CA ALA A 214 8.89 -17.95 3.08
C ALA A 214 7.68 -18.37 2.23
N PHE A 215 7.13 -17.48 1.40
CA PHE A 215 6.09 -17.83 0.43
C PHE A 215 6.59 -18.84 -0.61
N ASN A 216 7.82 -18.67 -1.12
CA ASN A 216 8.42 -19.61 -2.07
C ASN A 216 8.81 -20.94 -1.39
N GLU A 217 9.19 -20.90 -0.12
CA GLU A 217 9.46 -22.12 0.65
C GLU A 217 8.18 -22.92 0.86
N LEU A 218 7.06 -22.28 1.23
CA LEU A 218 5.75 -22.93 1.34
C LEU A 218 5.32 -23.60 0.03
N ILE A 219 5.52 -22.93 -1.12
CA ILE A 219 5.23 -23.52 -2.43
C ILE A 219 6.03 -24.81 -2.64
N LYS A 220 7.33 -24.80 -2.33
CA LYS A 220 8.19 -26.00 -2.45
C LYS A 220 7.75 -27.12 -1.52
N GLU A 221 7.40 -26.81 -0.27
CA GLU A 221 6.90 -27.79 0.68
C GLU A 221 5.63 -28.48 0.18
N ILE A 222 4.66 -27.70 -0.36
CA ILE A 222 3.42 -28.26 -0.91
C ILE A 222 3.74 -29.13 -2.14
N GLN A 223 4.59 -28.65 -3.04
CA GLN A 223 4.99 -29.40 -4.24
C GLN A 223 5.76 -30.70 -3.90
N ASN A 224 6.47 -30.72 -2.77
CA ASN A 224 7.17 -31.89 -2.27
C ASN A 224 6.27 -32.83 -1.44
N GLY A 225 4.96 -32.54 -1.33
CA GLY A 225 3.99 -33.40 -0.69
C GLY A 225 3.95 -33.31 0.85
N VAL A 226 4.55 -32.26 1.46
CA VAL A 226 4.54 -32.09 2.92
C VAL A 226 3.11 -31.93 3.48
N TYR A 227 2.22 -31.36 2.69
CA TYR A 227 0.83 -31.09 3.08
C TYR A 227 -0.17 -32.12 2.54
N GLU A 228 0.31 -33.17 1.86
CA GLU A 228 -0.51 -34.21 1.24
C GLU A 228 -1.71 -33.63 0.46
N ASP A 229 -2.94 -34.07 0.75
CA ASP A 229 -4.16 -33.61 0.07
C ASP A 229 -4.79 -32.35 0.69
N THR A 230 -4.16 -31.75 1.71
CA THR A 230 -4.69 -30.60 2.43
C THR A 230 -4.43 -29.28 1.68
N ALA A 231 -3.31 -29.18 0.96
CA ALA A 231 -2.87 -27.98 0.29
C ALA A 231 -2.59 -28.19 -1.19
N ILE A 232 -2.79 -27.13 -1.99
CA ILE A 232 -2.51 -27.12 -3.42
C ILE A 232 -1.84 -25.82 -3.82
N VAL A 233 -0.92 -25.88 -4.79
CA VAL A 233 -0.37 -24.72 -5.48
C VAL A 233 -1.03 -24.57 -6.83
N TYR A 234 -1.56 -23.40 -7.12
CA TYR A 234 -2.06 -23.01 -8.43
C TYR A 234 -1.21 -21.88 -9.02
N LYS A 235 -0.70 -22.08 -10.22
CA LYS A 235 0.09 -21.09 -10.93
C LYS A 235 -0.75 -20.37 -11.97
N ALA A 236 -0.77 -19.03 -11.92
CA ALA A 236 -1.48 -18.17 -12.86
C ALA A 236 -0.53 -17.09 -13.41
N THR A 237 0.11 -17.34 -14.52
CA THR A 237 1.05 -16.41 -15.16
C THR A 237 0.33 -15.30 -15.92
N PHE A 238 1.07 -14.25 -16.28
CA PHE A 238 0.56 -13.21 -17.20
C PHE A 238 0.17 -13.80 -18.56
N ASP A 239 0.94 -14.78 -19.07
CA ASP A 239 0.64 -15.43 -20.34
C ASP A 239 -0.66 -16.24 -20.28
N ASP A 240 -0.92 -16.95 -19.17
CA ASP A 240 -2.19 -17.64 -18.93
C ASP A 240 -3.36 -16.64 -18.91
N ALA A 241 -3.18 -15.52 -18.24
CA ALA A 241 -4.20 -14.49 -18.19
C ALA A 241 -4.48 -13.89 -19.58
N VAL A 242 -3.43 -13.63 -20.37
CA VAL A 242 -3.56 -13.14 -21.76
C VAL A 242 -4.24 -14.17 -22.66
N ALA A 243 -3.91 -15.44 -22.50
CA ALA A 243 -4.57 -16.53 -23.22
C ALA A 243 -6.06 -16.66 -22.85
N ASN A 244 -6.39 -16.37 -21.60
CA ASN A 244 -7.74 -16.44 -21.05
C ASN A 244 -8.57 -15.13 -21.20
N GLY A 245 -8.10 -14.13 -21.97
CA GLY A 245 -8.89 -12.96 -22.35
C GLY A 245 -8.58 -11.69 -21.56
N LEU A 246 -7.42 -11.58 -20.90
CA LEU A 246 -7.05 -10.37 -20.14
C LEU A 246 -6.99 -9.12 -21.04
N TYR A 247 -6.43 -9.23 -22.26
CA TYR A 247 -6.38 -8.10 -23.19
C TYR A 247 -7.79 -7.62 -23.57
N GLU A 248 -8.67 -8.56 -23.92
CA GLU A 248 -10.05 -8.31 -24.29
C GLU A 248 -10.81 -7.63 -23.13
N ARG A 249 -10.52 -8.04 -21.90
CA ARG A 249 -11.07 -7.43 -20.69
C ARG A 249 -10.57 -5.99 -20.49
N VAL A 250 -9.28 -5.74 -20.72
CA VAL A 250 -8.70 -4.39 -20.65
C VAL A 250 -9.33 -3.48 -21.72
N CYS A 251 -9.52 -3.97 -22.94
CA CYS A 251 -10.20 -3.22 -24.00
C CYS A 251 -11.64 -2.88 -23.61
N LEU A 252 -12.38 -3.87 -23.07
CA LEU A 252 -13.74 -3.67 -22.61
C LEU A 252 -13.86 -2.56 -21.55
N ILE A 253 -12.99 -2.59 -20.53
CA ILE A 253 -12.96 -1.56 -19.48
C ILE A 253 -12.65 -0.17 -20.05
N LYS A 254 -11.79 -0.08 -21.07
CA LYS A 254 -11.43 1.18 -21.72
C LYS A 254 -12.42 1.63 -22.80
N GLY A 255 -13.42 0.83 -23.14
CA GLY A 255 -14.31 1.08 -24.28
C GLY A 255 -13.62 0.96 -25.64
N GLU A 256 -12.52 0.18 -25.73
CA GLU A 256 -11.76 -0.07 -26.94
C GLU A 256 -12.21 -1.39 -27.60
N THR A 257 -12.15 -1.47 -28.93
CA THR A 257 -12.40 -2.74 -29.65
C THR A 257 -11.15 -3.59 -29.67
N PRO A 258 -11.18 -4.84 -29.15
CA PRO A 258 -10.01 -5.71 -29.19
C PRO A 258 -9.67 -6.15 -30.61
N THR A 259 -8.37 -6.13 -30.96
CA THR A 259 -7.86 -6.63 -32.25
C THR A 259 -6.63 -7.49 -32.01
N LEU A 260 -6.33 -8.43 -32.92
CA LEU A 260 -5.16 -9.31 -32.81
C LEU A 260 -3.85 -8.50 -32.83
N ASP A 261 -3.72 -7.53 -33.72
CA ASP A 261 -2.56 -6.63 -33.80
C ASP A 261 -2.42 -5.78 -32.54
N GLY A 262 -3.53 -5.26 -32.00
CA GLY A 262 -3.58 -4.55 -30.73
C GLY A 262 -3.11 -5.41 -29.55
N LYS A 263 -3.55 -6.68 -29.51
CA LYS A 263 -3.12 -7.65 -28.48
C LYS A 263 -1.62 -7.89 -28.51
N GLU A 264 -1.07 -8.11 -29.70
CA GLU A 264 0.36 -8.35 -29.87
C GLU A 264 1.20 -7.12 -29.48
N LYS A 265 0.79 -5.92 -29.92
CA LYS A 265 1.45 -4.66 -29.57
C LYS A 265 1.40 -4.39 -28.07
N TRP A 266 0.22 -4.58 -27.44
CA TRP A 266 0.02 -4.41 -26.01
C TRP A 266 0.88 -5.40 -25.20
N TYR A 267 0.88 -6.70 -25.57
CA TYR A 267 1.70 -7.72 -24.93
C TYR A 267 3.20 -7.38 -25.02
N LYS A 268 3.70 -7.06 -26.22
CA LYS A 268 5.09 -6.66 -26.42
C LYS A 268 5.45 -5.39 -25.63
N LYS A 269 4.54 -4.41 -25.53
CA LYS A 269 4.74 -3.18 -24.77
C LYS A 269 4.96 -3.47 -23.29
N ILE A 270 4.14 -4.34 -22.68
CA ILE A 270 4.26 -4.71 -21.26
C ILE A 270 5.61 -5.38 -21.01
N ARG A 271 5.97 -6.41 -21.77
CA ARG A 271 7.25 -7.12 -21.59
C ARG A 271 8.47 -6.23 -21.87
N ARG A 272 8.40 -5.34 -22.86
CA ARG A 272 9.47 -4.38 -23.17
C ARG A 272 9.63 -3.31 -22.07
N GLY A 273 8.59 -3.01 -21.32
CA GLY A 273 8.64 -2.06 -20.19
C GLY A 273 9.65 -2.45 -19.11
N TYR A 274 10.01 -3.73 -19.03
CA TYR A 274 11.03 -4.21 -18.09
C TYR A 274 12.49 -3.98 -18.60
N GLY A 275 12.70 -3.68 -19.89
CA GLY A 275 14.01 -3.39 -20.45
C GLY A 275 15.02 -4.51 -20.20
N SER A 276 16.15 -4.20 -19.54
CA SER A 276 17.21 -5.17 -19.19
C SER A 276 16.87 -6.07 -17.99
N ARG A 277 15.80 -5.76 -17.25
CA ARG A 277 15.41 -6.46 -16.01
C ARG A 277 14.63 -7.75 -16.28
N LYS A 278 15.22 -8.65 -17.03
CA LYS A 278 14.57 -9.90 -17.45
C LYS A 278 14.24 -10.84 -16.28
N ALA A 279 15.06 -10.82 -15.22
CA ALA A 279 14.81 -11.64 -14.03
C ALA A 279 13.56 -11.14 -13.29
N GLN A 280 13.45 -9.81 -13.06
CA GLN A 280 12.27 -9.19 -12.49
C GLN A 280 11.02 -9.42 -13.35
N MET A 281 11.13 -9.26 -14.68
CA MET A 281 10.03 -9.53 -15.59
C MET A 281 9.50 -10.96 -15.41
N ARG A 282 10.39 -11.96 -15.34
CA ARG A 282 10.00 -13.35 -15.13
C ARG A 282 9.35 -13.57 -13.77
N GLU A 283 9.86 -12.93 -12.72
CA GLU A 283 9.27 -13.04 -11.40
C GLU A 283 7.86 -12.43 -11.36
N GLU A 284 7.71 -11.24 -11.90
CA GLU A 284 6.45 -10.51 -11.86
C GLU A 284 5.40 -10.97 -12.87
N LEU A 285 5.81 -11.43 -14.06
CA LEU A 285 4.87 -11.87 -15.09
C LEU A 285 4.71 -13.38 -15.15
N ASP A 286 5.82 -14.13 -15.02
CA ASP A 286 5.84 -15.56 -15.29
C ASP A 286 5.80 -16.39 -13.99
N ALA A 287 5.72 -15.72 -12.81
CA ALA A 287 5.77 -16.32 -11.49
C ALA A 287 6.99 -17.28 -11.35
N ILE A 288 8.18 -16.77 -11.66
CA ILE A 288 9.45 -17.47 -11.52
C ILE A 288 10.32 -16.67 -10.55
N PRO A 289 10.52 -17.15 -9.32
CA PRO A 289 11.30 -16.42 -8.33
C PRO A 289 12.74 -16.20 -8.82
N ARG A 290 13.29 -15.04 -8.53
CA ARG A 290 14.63 -14.64 -8.99
C ARG A 290 15.70 -14.81 -7.91
N ASP A 291 16.91 -15.10 -8.39
CA ASP A 291 18.12 -15.05 -7.60
C ASP A 291 18.84 -13.73 -7.94
N GLY A 292 18.86 -12.74 -7.01
CA GLY A 292 19.72 -11.56 -6.99
C GLY A 292 19.73 -10.57 -8.18
N ASN A 293 20.14 -9.40 -7.93
CA ASN A 293 20.66 -8.21 -8.61
C ASN A 293 20.00 -7.70 -9.94
N GLY A 294 19.23 -6.60 -9.82
CA GLY A 294 18.76 -5.77 -10.95
C GLY A 294 18.06 -4.48 -10.47
N THR A 295 17.87 -3.50 -11.35
CA THR A 295 17.17 -2.24 -11.04
C THR A 295 15.71 -2.50 -10.69
N SER A 296 15.26 -2.07 -9.53
CA SER A 296 13.94 -2.40 -8.98
C SER A 296 12.81 -1.49 -9.48
N LEU A 297 13.12 -0.24 -9.93
CA LEU A 297 12.13 0.75 -10.38
C LEU A 297 12.27 1.09 -11.88
N PRO A 298 11.28 0.72 -12.72
CA PRO A 298 11.22 1.14 -14.13
C PRO A 298 11.12 2.65 -14.29
N THR A 299 11.87 3.20 -15.23
CA THR A 299 11.80 4.61 -15.61
C THR A 299 10.36 5.05 -15.94
N ILE A 300 9.60 4.23 -16.64
CA ILE A 300 8.21 4.54 -17.00
C ILE A 300 7.28 4.71 -15.79
N TRP A 301 7.51 3.99 -14.69
CA TRP A 301 6.72 4.14 -13.47
C TRP A 301 7.08 5.45 -12.75
N ILE A 302 8.38 5.79 -12.71
CA ILE A 302 8.86 7.05 -12.15
C ILE A 302 8.30 8.23 -12.95
N GLU A 303 8.37 8.18 -14.28
CA GLU A 303 7.83 9.23 -15.16
C GLU A 303 6.32 9.41 -14.99
N LYS A 304 5.58 8.32 -14.84
CA LYS A 304 4.13 8.35 -14.61
C LYS A 304 3.75 8.99 -13.27
N ALA A 305 4.58 8.81 -12.24
CA ALA A 305 4.41 9.41 -10.92
C ALA A 305 4.87 10.88 -10.85
N SER A 306 5.57 11.36 -11.86
CA SER A 306 6.22 12.68 -11.87
C SER A 306 5.26 13.79 -12.31
N ILE A 307 5.01 14.76 -11.44
CA ILE A 307 4.09 15.88 -11.66
C ILE A 307 4.92 17.16 -11.89
N GLN A 308 4.68 17.82 -13.03
CA GLN A 308 5.34 19.07 -13.38
C GLN A 308 4.91 20.22 -12.45
N GLY A 309 5.83 21.16 -12.23
CA GLY A 309 5.55 22.38 -11.45
C GLY A 309 5.67 22.21 -9.94
N ARG A 310 5.85 20.99 -9.41
CA ARG A 310 6.13 20.78 -7.99
C ARG A 310 7.58 21.16 -7.64
N PRO A 311 7.81 21.98 -6.60
CA PRO A 311 9.13 22.49 -6.30
C PRO A 311 10.02 21.48 -5.56
N VAL A 312 11.34 21.62 -5.78
CA VAL A 312 12.38 21.06 -4.93
C VAL A 312 13.13 22.24 -4.31
N LEU A 313 13.00 22.39 -2.99
CA LEU A 313 13.63 23.47 -2.22
C LEU A 313 15.07 23.08 -1.91
N ARG A 314 16.03 23.78 -2.49
CA ARG A 314 17.46 23.49 -2.28
C ARG A 314 18.11 24.52 -1.39
N LEU A 315 18.79 24.08 -0.37
CA LEU A 315 19.67 24.87 0.48
C LEU A 315 21.09 24.30 0.42
N LEU A 316 21.91 24.91 -0.38
CA LEU A 316 23.32 24.56 -0.56
C LEU A 316 24.18 25.63 0.12
N LEU A 317 24.97 25.23 1.11
CA LEU A 317 25.88 26.14 1.82
C LEU A 317 27.34 25.78 1.53
N ASP A 318 28.24 26.69 1.77
CA ASP A 318 29.67 26.46 1.72
C ASP A 318 30.22 26.01 3.08
N GLU A 319 31.47 25.63 3.13
CA GLU A 319 32.11 25.16 4.36
C GLU A 319 32.41 26.31 5.35
N HIS A 320 32.45 27.56 4.88
CA HIS A 320 32.71 28.74 5.71
C HIS A 320 31.46 29.22 6.45
N PHE A 321 30.25 28.73 6.07
CA PHE A 321 29.02 29.11 6.76
C PHE A 321 29.06 28.80 8.26
N VAL A 322 29.79 27.76 8.68
CA VAL A 322 29.94 27.38 10.10
C VAL A 322 30.80 28.39 10.90
N GLU A 323 31.57 29.23 10.22
CA GLU A 323 32.42 30.28 10.83
C GLU A 323 31.59 31.48 11.30
N GLN A 324 30.39 31.66 10.76
CA GLN A 324 29.45 32.70 11.20
C GLN A 324 28.98 32.45 12.64
N SER A 325 28.63 33.51 13.33
CA SER A 325 28.09 33.41 14.69
C SER A 325 26.79 32.57 14.71
N THR A 326 26.47 32.00 15.85
CA THR A 326 25.26 31.19 16.02
C THR A 326 24.00 32.01 15.67
N THR A 327 23.95 33.28 16.05
CA THR A 327 22.81 34.17 15.77
C THR A 327 22.65 34.42 14.27
N GLU A 328 23.74 34.76 13.58
CA GLU A 328 23.70 34.98 12.13
C GLU A 328 23.21 33.74 11.37
N ARG A 329 23.65 32.55 11.77
CA ARG A 329 23.19 31.29 11.15
C ARG A 329 21.73 30.98 11.45
N GLU A 330 21.23 31.30 12.65
CA GLU A 330 19.83 31.16 13.02
C GLU A 330 18.95 32.16 12.24
N ASP A 331 19.39 33.42 12.13
CA ASP A 331 18.69 34.44 11.36
C ASP A 331 18.63 34.11 9.87
N PHE A 332 19.73 33.59 9.32
CA PHE A 332 19.76 33.08 7.95
C PHE A 332 18.73 31.94 7.74
N ALA A 333 18.73 30.94 8.63
CA ALA A 333 17.80 29.82 8.52
C ALA A 333 16.34 30.29 8.66
N ASN A 334 16.05 31.24 9.59
CA ASN A 334 14.72 31.84 9.72
C ASN A 334 14.31 32.59 8.43
N GLY A 335 15.24 33.35 7.86
CA GLY A 335 15.02 34.05 6.58
C GLY A 335 14.69 33.07 5.45
N TRP A 336 15.45 31.99 5.35
CA TRP A 336 15.20 30.95 4.34
C TRP A 336 13.85 30.23 4.55
N ILE A 337 13.51 29.89 5.81
CA ILE A 337 12.22 29.29 6.17
C ILE A 337 11.07 30.20 5.73
N ASN A 338 11.12 31.47 6.08
CA ASN A 338 10.08 32.43 5.74
C ASN A 338 9.92 32.66 4.24
N ALA A 339 11.04 32.70 3.51
CA ALA A 339 11.04 33.00 2.07
C ALA A 339 10.69 31.79 1.20
N ASN A 340 11.09 30.56 1.59
CA ASN A 340 11.00 29.40 0.73
C ASN A 340 10.05 28.31 1.25
N LEU A 341 10.04 28.04 2.56
CA LEU A 341 9.28 26.94 3.13
C LEU A 341 7.84 27.31 3.45
N LEU A 342 7.63 28.35 4.26
CA LEU A 342 6.29 28.70 4.73
C LEU A 342 5.28 29.03 3.63
N PRO A 343 5.64 29.69 2.51
CA PRO A 343 4.68 29.92 1.43
C PRO A 343 4.14 28.62 0.84
N ILE A 344 4.99 27.59 0.67
CA ILE A 344 4.58 26.29 0.12
C ILE A 344 3.74 25.50 1.14
N MET A 345 4.03 25.62 2.43
CA MET A 345 3.26 24.94 3.48
C MET A 345 1.81 25.43 3.55
N GLN A 346 1.51 26.66 3.11
CA GLN A 346 0.15 27.21 3.08
C GLN A 346 -0.72 26.56 1.99
N ASP A 347 -0.11 26.01 0.95
CA ASP A 347 -0.81 25.36 -0.17
C ASP A 347 -1.14 23.89 0.12
N LEU A 348 -0.71 23.35 1.26
CA LEU A 348 -0.98 21.96 1.64
C LEU A 348 -2.46 21.76 1.99
N ASP A 349 -3.04 20.66 1.49
CA ASP A 349 -4.43 20.32 1.81
C ASP A 349 -4.61 20.03 3.32
N PRO A 350 -5.42 20.82 4.06
CA PRO A 350 -5.61 20.66 5.49
C PRO A 350 -6.47 19.42 5.84
N ASN A 351 -7.09 18.76 4.88
CA ASN A 351 -7.91 17.58 5.10
C ASN A 351 -7.10 16.28 5.01
N TRP A 352 -5.90 16.32 4.40
CA TRP A 352 -5.06 15.14 4.28
C TRP A 352 -4.33 14.85 5.59
N LEU A 353 -3.92 13.59 5.74
CA LEU A 353 -3.03 13.16 6.82
C LEU A 353 -1.59 13.31 6.34
N TRP A 354 -0.76 13.97 7.14
CA TRP A 354 0.60 14.29 6.75
C TRP A 354 1.62 13.48 7.53
N TYR A 355 2.56 12.95 6.80
CA TYR A 355 3.72 12.22 7.26
C TYR A 355 4.97 12.82 6.66
N PHE A 356 6.14 12.43 7.16
CA PHE A 356 7.39 12.78 6.50
C PHE A 356 8.46 11.69 6.67
N GLY A 357 9.46 11.71 5.80
CA GLY A 357 10.71 10.98 5.95
C GLY A 357 11.90 11.92 5.85
N GLN A 358 12.91 11.66 6.67
CA GLN A 358 14.17 12.38 6.56
C GLN A 358 15.33 11.40 6.46
N ASP A 359 16.08 11.50 5.36
CA ASP A 359 17.43 10.95 5.22
C ASP A 359 18.42 12.03 5.62
N TYR A 360 19.18 11.79 6.71
CA TYR A 360 20.03 12.80 7.29
C TYR A 360 21.47 12.70 6.78
N ALA A 361 22.01 13.79 6.22
CA ALA A 361 23.42 13.92 5.90
C ALA A 361 23.94 15.31 6.27
N ARG A 362 25.25 15.44 6.50
CA ARG A 362 25.87 16.71 6.91
C ARG A 362 26.87 17.26 5.92
N HIS A 363 27.74 16.45 5.35
CA HIS A 363 28.93 16.95 4.66
C HIS A 363 28.94 16.72 3.15
N ARG A 364 28.78 15.48 2.69
CA ARG A 364 28.96 15.11 1.29
C ARG A 364 27.65 14.79 0.56
N ASP A 365 26.78 14.06 1.24
CA ASP A 365 25.52 13.61 0.70
C ASP A 365 24.41 14.64 1.02
N PHE A 366 23.31 14.58 0.34
CA PHE A 366 22.18 15.47 0.61
C PHE A 366 21.40 14.97 1.82
N SER A 367 21.05 15.88 2.73
CA SER A 367 19.98 15.61 3.69
C SER A 367 18.65 15.97 3.05
N ILE A 368 17.74 15.01 3.02
CA ILE A 368 16.46 15.16 2.32
C ILE A 368 15.29 15.03 3.28
N ILE A 369 14.36 15.97 3.22
CA ILE A 369 13.07 15.89 3.90
C ILE A 369 11.98 15.73 2.85
N THR A 370 11.20 14.65 2.96
CA THR A 370 10.12 14.32 2.03
C THR A 370 8.79 14.34 2.77
N PRO A 371 7.93 15.37 2.59
CA PRO A 371 6.54 15.32 3.04
C PRO A 371 5.75 14.25 2.27
N LEU A 372 4.81 13.62 2.93
CA LEU A 372 3.91 12.64 2.34
C LEU A 372 2.49 12.88 2.80
N GLY A 373 1.67 13.41 1.91
CA GLY A 373 0.23 13.56 2.10
C GLY A 373 -0.51 12.27 1.75
N ILE A 374 -1.48 11.90 2.56
CA ILE A 374 -2.37 10.77 2.27
C ILE A 374 -3.74 11.33 1.94
N THR A 375 -4.14 11.14 0.68
CA THR A 375 -5.45 11.58 0.19
C THR A 375 -6.57 10.70 0.76
N GLN A 376 -7.82 11.10 0.59
CA GLN A 376 -8.97 10.29 0.98
C GLN A 376 -9.04 8.94 0.26
N SER A 377 -8.55 8.87 -0.99
CA SER A 377 -8.43 7.63 -1.77
C SER A 377 -7.16 6.83 -1.47
N LEU A 378 -6.45 7.17 -0.40
CA LEU A 378 -5.21 6.54 0.06
C LEU A 378 -4.03 6.64 -0.94
N ARG A 379 -4.09 7.57 -1.91
CA ARG A 379 -2.94 7.89 -2.75
C ARG A 379 -1.89 8.64 -1.92
N ARG A 380 -0.63 8.41 -2.24
CA ARG A 380 0.51 9.15 -1.70
C ARG A 380 0.73 10.39 -2.54
N ASP A 381 0.93 11.51 -1.88
CA ASP A 381 1.23 12.79 -2.53
C ASP A 381 2.47 13.43 -1.93
N VAL A 382 3.49 13.62 -2.75
CA VAL A 382 4.70 14.36 -2.39
C VAL A 382 4.65 15.72 -3.09
N PRO A 383 4.17 16.78 -2.42
CA PRO A 383 3.95 18.08 -3.08
C PRO A 383 5.24 18.85 -3.37
N PHE A 384 6.28 18.61 -2.57
CA PHE A 384 7.61 19.20 -2.72
C PHE A 384 8.64 18.33 -2.00
N VAL A 385 9.93 18.66 -2.17
CA VAL A 385 11.05 18.04 -1.44
C VAL A 385 12.00 19.12 -0.95
N ILE A 386 12.60 18.96 0.23
CA ILE A 386 13.67 19.83 0.72
C ILE A 386 14.98 19.07 0.61
N GLU A 387 15.94 19.65 -0.08
CA GLU A 387 17.31 19.14 -0.22
C GLU A 387 18.30 20.11 0.47
N MET A 388 19.10 19.61 1.37
CA MET A 388 20.10 20.38 2.10
C MET A 388 21.48 19.75 1.94
N GLN A 389 22.50 20.55 1.66
CA GLN A 389 23.90 20.09 1.65
C GLN A 389 24.81 21.08 2.36
N LYS A 390 25.74 20.55 3.16
CA LYS A 390 26.66 21.32 4.02
C LYS A 390 25.96 22.22 5.05
N VAL A 391 24.67 22.01 5.30
CA VAL A 391 23.91 22.72 6.32
C VAL A 391 24.24 22.16 7.70
N PRO A 392 24.64 23.00 8.69
CA PRO A 392 24.92 22.52 10.04
C PRO A 392 23.70 21.89 10.71
N ALA A 393 23.90 20.88 11.56
CA ALA A 393 22.83 20.10 12.20
C ALA A 393 21.78 20.98 12.90
N ARG A 394 22.21 22.05 13.57
CA ARG A 394 21.30 23.00 14.26
C ARG A 394 20.35 23.70 13.29
N GLN A 395 20.86 24.16 12.13
CA GLN A 395 20.03 24.77 11.10
C GLN A 395 19.15 23.76 10.37
N GLN A 396 19.63 22.54 10.16
CA GLN A 396 18.78 21.46 9.66
C GLN A 396 17.63 21.16 10.61
N MET A 397 17.88 21.07 11.93
CA MET A 397 16.81 20.92 12.94
C MET A 397 15.85 22.09 12.94
N GLN A 398 16.35 23.33 12.82
CA GLN A 398 15.51 24.53 12.79
C GLN A 398 14.55 24.49 11.59
N ILE A 399 15.03 24.11 10.42
CA ILE A 399 14.21 23.93 9.20
C ILE A 399 13.22 22.78 9.37
N LEU A 400 13.69 21.61 9.87
CA LEU A 400 12.85 20.45 10.08
C LEU A 400 11.72 20.73 11.08
N TRP A 401 12.02 21.42 12.19
CA TRP A 401 11.02 21.71 13.20
C TRP A 401 9.98 22.71 12.70
N ALA A 402 10.41 23.75 11.99
CA ALA A 402 9.49 24.69 11.32
C ALA A 402 8.59 23.98 10.32
N PHE A 403 9.15 23.03 9.55
CA PHE A 403 8.39 22.18 8.63
C PHE A 403 7.35 21.34 9.36
N ILE A 404 7.73 20.62 10.43
CA ILE A 404 6.79 19.76 11.19
C ILE A 404 5.68 20.60 11.85
N GLU A 405 6.01 21.76 12.42
CA GLU A 405 5.05 22.67 13.05
C GLU A 405 4.03 23.25 12.04
N ALA A 406 4.46 23.43 10.79
CA ALA A 406 3.60 23.96 9.72
C ALA A 406 2.79 22.87 8.98
N LEU A 407 3.04 21.57 9.22
CA LEU A 407 2.27 20.50 8.59
C LEU A 407 0.85 20.46 9.14
N PRO A 408 -0.19 20.63 8.30
CA PRO A 408 -1.56 20.44 8.73
C PRO A 408 -1.78 18.95 9.08
N ARG A 409 -2.52 18.67 10.14
CA ARG A 409 -2.83 17.28 10.58
C ARG A 409 -1.62 16.33 10.52
N PHE A 410 -0.49 16.78 11.05
CA PHE A 410 0.71 15.95 11.15
C PHE A 410 0.46 14.73 12.03
N ILE A 411 0.74 13.54 11.52
CA ILE A 411 0.56 12.26 12.21
C ILE A 411 1.89 11.72 12.73
N ALA A 412 2.83 11.42 11.85
CA ALA A 412 4.11 10.86 12.22
C ALA A 412 5.21 11.14 11.19
N GLY A 413 6.46 10.97 11.59
CA GLY A 413 7.61 11.01 10.71
C GLY A 413 8.59 9.89 11.02
N ALA A 414 9.38 9.49 10.04
CA ALA A 414 10.49 8.57 10.23
C ALA A 414 11.81 9.25 9.81
N MET A 415 12.82 9.12 10.64
CA MET A 415 14.11 9.75 10.46
C MET A 415 15.21 8.71 10.48
N ASP A 416 16.17 8.85 9.57
CA ASP A 416 17.39 8.05 9.66
C ASP A 416 18.15 8.41 10.94
N ALA A 417 18.27 7.43 11.83
CA ALA A 417 18.99 7.49 13.09
C ALA A 417 20.34 6.75 13.01
N THR A 418 20.95 6.69 11.82
CA THR A 418 22.26 6.09 11.61
C THR A 418 23.36 7.13 11.84
N GLY A 419 24.37 6.81 12.64
CA GLY A 419 25.50 7.70 12.89
C GLY A 419 25.10 9.06 13.48
N THR A 420 25.47 10.15 12.81
CA THR A 420 25.19 11.53 13.31
C THR A 420 23.71 11.91 13.23
N GLY A 421 22.89 11.18 12.47
CA GLY A 421 21.44 11.38 12.39
C GLY A 421 20.72 11.01 13.69
N GLU A 422 21.29 10.12 14.50
CA GLU A 422 20.69 9.66 15.77
C GLU A 422 20.34 10.82 16.72
N THR A 423 21.28 11.75 16.93
CA THR A 423 21.01 12.92 17.80
C THR A 423 19.90 13.82 17.26
N VAL A 424 19.85 14.05 15.95
CA VAL A 424 18.82 14.88 15.33
C VAL A 424 17.44 14.22 15.46
N ALA A 425 17.39 12.92 15.25
CA ALA A 425 16.18 12.12 15.39
C ALA A 425 15.69 12.08 16.85
N GLU A 426 16.59 11.88 17.83
CA GLU A 426 16.29 11.88 19.26
C GLU A 426 15.72 13.22 19.71
N LEU A 427 16.42 14.34 19.45
CA LEU A 427 15.95 15.67 19.84
C LEU A 427 14.62 16.04 19.16
N THR A 428 14.38 15.55 17.95
CA THR A 428 13.10 15.76 17.27
C THR A 428 12.00 14.91 17.93
N ALA A 429 12.31 13.67 18.35
CA ALA A 429 11.37 12.82 19.08
C ALA A 429 11.04 13.39 20.47
N ASP A 430 12.02 13.97 21.16
CA ASP A 430 11.79 14.67 22.44
C ASP A 430 10.82 15.84 22.28
N LYS A 431 10.97 16.61 21.19
CA LYS A 431 10.12 17.79 20.94
C LYS A 431 8.71 17.43 20.47
N PHE A 432 8.56 16.47 19.55
CA PHE A 432 7.28 16.17 18.89
C PHE A 432 6.60 14.89 19.40
N GLY A 433 7.28 14.13 20.22
CA GLY A 433 6.81 12.89 20.84
C GLY A 433 7.40 11.63 20.20
N HIS A 434 7.91 10.73 21.04
CA HIS A 434 8.50 9.45 20.62
C HIS A 434 7.51 8.51 19.90
N SER A 435 6.21 8.66 20.16
CA SER A 435 5.17 7.90 19.43
C SER A 435 4.92 8.42 18.01
N ARG A 436 5.36 9.64 17.70
CA ARG A 436 5.15 10.29 16.40
C ARG A 436 6.42 10.32 15.54
N ILE A 437 7.58 10.26 16.16
CA ILE A 437 8.88 10.31 15.47
C ILE A 437 9.56 8.95 15.60
N MET A 438 9.63 8.23 14.49
CA MET A 438 10.32 6.95 14.39
C MET A 438 11.79 7.18 14.12
N GLN A 439 12.64 6.66 15.01
CA GLN A 439 14.09 6.66 14.86
C GLN A 439 14.51 5.35 14.18
N VAL A 440 14.89 5.41 12.92
CA VAL A 440 15.13 4.24 12.08
C VAL A 440 16.63 4.04 11.86
N LYS A 441 17.13 2.85 12.13
CA LYS A 441 18.48 2.43 11.70
C LYS A 441 18.34 1.69 10.37
N LEU A 442 18.75 2.36 9.29
CA LEU A 442 18.67 1.81 7.94
C LEU A 442 19.59 0.59 7.81
N ASN A 443 18.99 -0.57 7.59
CA ASN A 443 19.70 -1.84 7.38
C ASN A 443 18.95 -2.71 6.36
N GLN A 444 19.56 -3.81 5.95
CA GLN A 444 18.99 -4.72 4.95
C GLN A 444 17.61 -5.24 5.35
N ALA A 445 17.39 -5.59 6.62
CA ALA A 445 16.09 -6.08 7.10
C ALA A 445 15.01 -4.99 7.01
N TRP A 446 15.36 -3.74 7.35
CA TRP A 446 14.45 -2.61 7.21
C TRP A 446 14.09 -2.36 5.73
N TYR A 447 15.08 -2.32 4.84
CA TYR A 447 14.83 -2.18 3.40
C TYR A 447 13.94 -3.31 2.87
N GLY A 448 14.18 -4.56 3.28
CA GLY A 448 13.34 -5.71 2.91
C GLY A 448 11.88 -5.56 3.31
N ASN A 449 11.61 -4.89 4.43
CA ASN A 449 10.25 -4.66 4.91
C ASN A 449 9.52 -3.50 4.21
N TYR A 450 10.23 -2.43 3.81
CA TYR A 450 9.58 -1.19 3.38
C TYR A 450 9.83 -0.81 1.93
N MET A 451 11.01 -1.11 1.37
CA MET A 451 11.35 -0.73 0.01
C MET A 451 10.46 -1.41 -1.05
N PRO A 452 10.13 -2.72 -0.96
CA PRO A 452 9.20 -3.35 -1.90
C PRO A 452 7.82 -2.66 -1.91
N LYS A 453 7.33 -2.23 -0.73
CA LYS A 453 6.04 -1.54 -0.60
C LYS A 453 6.07 -0.15 -1.23
N MET A 454 7.20 0.56 -1.11
CA MET A 454 7.39 1.83 -1.80
C MET A 454 7.46 1.62 -3.32
N VAL A 455 8.19 0.62 -3.80
CA VAL A 455 8.26 0.28 -5.23
C VAL A 455 6.87 -0.04 -5.79
N SER A 456 6.03 -0.76 -5.05
CA SER A 456 4.66 -1.09 -5.46
C SER A 456 3.79 0.15 -5.66
N LEU A 457 4.02 1.27 -4.94
CA LEU A 457 3.27 2.51 -5.14
C LEU A 457 3.47 3.09 -6.55
N PHE A 458 4.69 3.01 -7.07
CA PHE A 458 5.00 3.46 -8.43
C PHE A 458 4.37 2.56 -9.48
N GLU A 459 4.40 1.26 -9.25
CA GLU A 459 3.78 0.30 -10.13
C GLU A 459 2.27 0.47 -10.20
N ASP A 460 1.63 0.57 -9.04
CA ASP A 460 0.18 0.77 -8.93
C ASP A 460 -0.27 2.17 -9.38
N GLY A 461 0.67 3.08 -9.65
CA GLY A 461 0.39 4.47 -9.96
C GLY A 461 -0.30 5.19 -8.79
N SER A 462 0.01 4.78 -7.55
CA SER A 462 -0.62 5.28 -6.32
C SER A 462 0.19 6.36 -5.62
N ILE A 463 1.21 6.89 -6.27
CA ILE A 463 2.06 7.97 -5.76
C ILE A 463 2.23 9.06 -6.82
N ASP A 464 2.25 10.31 -6.36
CA ASP A 464 2.59 11.49 -7.14
C ASP A 464 3.77 12.22 -6.47
N MET A 465 4.76 12.68 -7.25
CA MET A 465 5.97 13.34 -6.75
C MET A 465 6.43 14.45 -7.69
N PRO A 466 7.36 15.34 -7.27
CA PRO A 466 7.95 16.34 -8.17
C PRO A 466 8.64 15.72 -9.38
N ALA A 467 8.41 16.29 -10.57
CA ALA A 467 9.10 15.94 -11.81
C ALA A 467 10.49 16.58 -11.84
N ASP A 468 11.36 16.14 -10.94
CA ASP A 468 12.74 16.61 -10.85
C ASP A 468 13.71 15.53 -11.34
N VAL A 469 14.64 15.91 -12.22
CA VAL A 469 15.57 14.97 -12.87
C VAL A 469 16.50 14.26 -11.87
N ASN A 470 16.86 14.93 -10.77
CA ASN A 470 17.71 14.35 -9.75
C ASN A 470 16.95 13.37 -8.85
N LEU A 471 15.72 13.73 -8.43
CA LEU A 471 14.85 12.81 -7.67
C LEU A 471 14.54 11.55 -8.49
N MET A 472 14.27 11.72 -9.79
CA MET A 472 14.06 10.60 -10.70
C MET A 472 15.32 9.74 -10.85
N GLN A 473 16.50 10.36 -10.88
CA GLN A 473 17.78 9.65 -10.93
C GLN A 473 18.03 8.88 -9.62
N ASP A 474 17.73 9.47 -8.47
CA ASP A 474 17.87 8.82 -7.17
C ASP A 474 17.03 7.53 -7.09
N LEU A 475 15.77 7.58 -7.54
CA LEU A 475 14.91 6.39 -7.60
C LEU A 475 15.45 5.29 -8.54
N ARG A 476 16.17 5.66 -9.60
CA ARG A 476 16.83 4.69 -10.50
C ARG A 476 18.05 4.01 -9.89
N THR A 477 18.54 4.50 -8.74
CA THR A 477 19.62 3.83 -8.00
C THR A 477 19.15 2.66 -7.17
N ILE A 478 17.84 2.44 -7.04
CA ILE A 478 17.31 1.29 -6.31
C ILE A 478 17.62 0.02 -7.10
N GLU A 479 18.52 -0.77 -6.55
CA GLU A 479 18.98 -2.05 -7.10
C GLU A 479 18.56 -3.18 -6.17
N GLU A 480 18.48 -4.37 -6.73
CA GLU A 480 18.19 -5.54 -5.93
C GLU A 480 19.47 -6.18 -5.42
N VAL A 481 19.59 -6.27 -4.12
CA VAL A 481 20.69 -6.91 -3.43
C VAL A 481 20.15 -8.09 -2.63
N ASN A 482 20.52 -9.32 -3.00
CA ASN A 482 20.02 -10.55 -2.36
C ASN A 482 18.48 -10.64 -2.30
N GLY A 483 17.80 -10.27 -3.38
CA GLY A 483 16.35 -10.30 -3.44
C GLY A 483 15.64 -9.12 -2.75
N ILE A 484 16.38 -8.15 -2.22
CA ILE A 484 15.84 -6.98 -1.51
C ILE A 484 16.16 -5.72 -2.31
N PRO A 485 15.15 -4.90 -2.68
CA PRO A 485 15.41 -3.59 -3.26
C PRO A 485 16.11 -2.69 -2.23
N MET A 486 17.28 -2.17 -2.60
CA MET A 486 18.09 -1.28 -1.77
C MET A 486 18.68 -0.17 -2.63
N VAL A 487 19.09 0.93 -1.99
CA VAL A 487 19.83 1.99 -2.68
C VAL A 487 21.22 1.49 -3.02
N SER A 488 21.63 1.68 -4.28
CA SER A 488 22.99 1.35 -4.75
C SER A 488 24.03 2.16 -3.98
N THR A 489 25.17 1.55 -3.70
CA THR A 489 26.31 2.25 -3.08
C THR A 489 27.05 3.17 -4.06
N LEU A 490 26.66 3.18 -5.34
CA LEU A 490 27.31 3.99 -6.37
C LEU A 490 26.88 5.45 -6.28
N ARG A 491 27.86 6.33 -6.20
CA ARG A 491 27.65 7.78 -6.26
C ARG A 491 27.58 8.26 -7.70
N ARG A 492 26.70 9.23 -7.94
CA ARG A 492 26.47 9.83 -9.27
C ARG A 492 26.58 11.34 -9.17
N LYS A 493 26.91 11.99 -10.28
CA LYS A 493 26.89 13.46 -10.36
C LYS A 493 25.44 13.97 -10.35
N ASP A 494 25.21 15.09 -9.67
CA ASP A 494 23.95 15.82 -9.76
C ASP A 494 23.77 16.32 -11.21
N LEU A 495 22.56 16.14 -11.76
CA LEU A 495 22.29 16.49 -13.16
C LEU A 495 22.11 17.98 -13.40
N LYS A 496 21.85 18.76 -12.34
CA LYS A 496 21.67 20.22 -12.40
C LYS A 496 22.97 20.96 -12.04
N ASP A 497 23.79 20.33 -11.19
CA ASP A 497 25.09 20.87 -10.77
C ASP A 497 26.14 19.75 -10.77
N PRO A 498 26.95 19.63 -11.84
CA PRO A 498 27.95 18.56 -11.97
C PRO A 498 29.07 18.55 -10.94
N ASP A 499 29.23 19.61 -10.16
CA ASP A 499 30.20 19.70 -9.06
C ASP A 499 29.69 19.01 -7.79
N LEU A 500 28.39 18.72 -7.72
CA LEU A 500 27.76 17.99 -6.63
C LEU A 500 27.65 16.49 -6.92
N VAL A 501 27.64 15.71 -5.85
CA VAL A 501 27.54 14.25 -5.92
C VAL A 501 26.35 13.78 -5.09
N ARG A 502 25.57 12.84 -5.64
CA ARG A 502 24.39 12.24 -5.02
C ARG A 502 24.60 10.75 -4.76
N HIS A 503 23.94 10.25 -3.73
CA HIS A 503 23.97 8.83 -3.36
C HIS A 503 22.58 8.17 -3.44
N GLY A 504 21.63 8.78 -4.14
CA GLY A 504 20.26 8.28 -4.20
C GLY A 504 19.43 8.67 -2.97
N ASP A 505 19.78 9.78 -2.32
CA ASP A 505 19.33 10.22 -0.99
C ASP A 505 17.79 10.44 -0.91
N PHE A 506 17.14 10.73 -2.04
CA PHE A 506 15.67 10.82 -2.08
C PHE A 506 14.98 9.47 -1.86
N SER A 507 15.57 8.38 -2.31
CA SER A 507 14.96 7.05 -2.20
C SER A 507 14.75 6.58 -0.75
N PRO A 508 15.75 6.65 0.16
CA PRO A 508 15.54 6.35 1.56
C PRO A 508 14.60 7.34 2.25
N ALA A 509 14.68 8.64 1.94
CA ALA A 509 13.78 9.64 2.52
C ALA A 509 12.31 9.37 2.18
N LEU A 510 12.02 9.02 0.92
CA LEU A 510 10.66 8.64 0.50
C LEU A 510 10.22 7.31 1.14
N CYS A 511 11.12 6.34 1.23
CA CYS A 511 10.82 5.07 1.88
C CYS A 511 10.55 5.25 3.38
N LEU A 512 11.29 6.13 4.06
CA LEU A 512 11.05 6.52 5.45
C LEU A 512 9.67 7.18 5.60
N ALA A 513 9.30 8.14 4.72
CA ALA A 513 7.98 8.77 4.74
C ALA A 513 6.85 7.74 4.61
N ASN A 514 6.98 6.80 3.68
CA ASN A 514 6.00 5.74 3.51
C ASN A 514 5.99 4.75 4.70
N SER A 515 7.14 4.45 5.31
CA SER A 515 7.20 3.62 6.52
C SER A 515 6.50 4.28 7.71
N ALA A 516 6.67 5.61 7.86
CA ALA A 516 5.94 6.38 8.89
C ALA A 516 4.43 6.23 8.72
N TYR A 517 3.92 6.30 7.50
CA TYR A 517 2.51 6.02 7.23
C TYR A 517 2.14 4.58 7.56
N LEU A 518 2.87 3.58 7.10
CA LEU A 518 2.55 2.17 7.29
C LEU A 518 2.51 1.76 8.77
N GLU A 519 3.39 2.32 9.59
CA GLU A 519 3.48 2.00 11.02
C GLU A 519 2.55 2.87 11.90
N ASN A 520 2.26 4.10 11.49
CA ASN A 520 1.48 5.07 12.28
C ASN A 520 0.16 5.48 11.64
N SER A 521 -0.30 4.74 10.66
CA SER A 521 -1.61 4.94 10.02
C SER A 521 -2.79 4.77 11.00
N GLN A 522 -2.53 4.78 12.28
CA GLN A 522 -3.38 4.49 13.43
C GLN A 522 -3.56 5.66 14.39
N ALA A 523 -2.80 6.76 14.21
CA ALA A 523 -2.93 7.90 15.12
C ALA A 523 -4.27 8.59 14.86
N ASP A 524 -5.06 8.67 15.91
CA ASP A 524 -6.28 9.48 16.14
C ASP A 524 -6.87 10.15 14.88
N ILE A 525 -7.59 9.38 14.08
CA ILE A 525 -8.59 9.98 13.22
C ILE A 525 -9.73 10.40 14.16
N THR A 526 -9.71 11.65 14.59
CA THR A 526 -10.90 12.26 15.18
C THR A 526 -11.92 12.36 14.06
N ILE A 527 -12.71 11.31 13.91
CA ILE A 527 -13.79 11.24 12.92
C ILE A 527 -14.85 12.24 13.41
N HIS A 528 -14.86 13.42 12.82
CA HIS A 528 -16.05 14.27 12.89
C HIS A 528 -17.15 13.51 12.15
N SER A 529 -17.99 12.80 12.89
CA SER A 529 -19.20 12.21 12.33
C SER A 529 -20.04 13.35 11.74
N ARG A 530 -20.02 13.52 10.43
CA ARG A 530 -21.12 14.20 9.76
C ARG A 530 -22.35 13.38 10.10
N LYS A 531 -23.28 13.96 10.88
CA LYS A 531 -24.61 13.38 11.05
C LYS A 531 -25.12 13.03 9.65
N PRO A 532 -25.59 11.82 9.42
CA PRO A 532 -26.15 11.45 8.12
C PRO A 532 -27.22 12.48 7.80
N SER A 533 -27.02 13.28 6.76
CA SER A 533 -28.10 14.08 6.20
C SER A 533 -29.16 13.08 5.79
N SER A 534 -30.29 13.14 6.49
CA SER A 534 -31.33 12.13 6.46
C SER A 534 -31.72 11.80 5.01
N LEU A 535 -31.43 10.58 4.57
CA LEU A 535 -32.01 9.99 3.36
C LEU A 535 -33.56 10.10 3.35
N SER A 536 -34.17 10.36 4.53
CA SER A 536 -35.60 10.57 4.70
C SER A 536 -36.14 11.77 3.92
N SER A 537 -35.35 12.82 3.66
CA SER A 537 -35.82 14.00 2.93
C SER A 537 -35.86 13.83 1.41
N ARG A 538 -34.99 12.98 0.84
CA ARG A 538 -35.00 12.65 -0.59
C ARG A 538 -36.07 11.57 -0.93
N LEU A 539 -36.24 10.56 -0.05
CA LEU A 539 -37.30 9.58 -0.20
C LEU A 539 -38.69 10.20 -0.01
N LYS A 540 -38.86 11.15 0.92
CA LYS A 540 -40.15 11.87 1.09
C LYS A 540 -40.54 12.77 -0.09
N ARG A 541 -39.57 13.23 -0.90
CA ARG A 541 -39.86 13.97 -2.15
C ARG A 541 -40.23 13.07 -3.32
N LEU A 542 -39.73 11.81 -3.34
CA LEU A 542 -40.09 10.84 -4.38
C LEU A 542 -41.47 10.18 -4.14
N ILE A 543 -41.92 10.11 -2.88
CA ILE A 543 -43.21 9.54 -2.51
C ILE A 543 -44.38 10.57 -2.64
N LYS A 544 -44.10 11.89 -2.66
CA LYS A 544 -45.11 12.95 -2.85
C LYS A 544 -45.39 13.31 -4.30
N GLY A 545 -44.89 12.57 -5.25
CA GLY A 545 -45.15 12.77 -6.70
C GLY A 545 -46.12 11.77 -7.34
N TYR A 546 -46.79 10.95 -6.55
CA TYR A 546 -47.85 10.06 -7.00
C TYR A 546 -49.06 10.20 -6.05
N ASP A 547 -49.81 11.28 -6.21
CA ASP A 547 -51.22 11.45 -5.90
C ASP A 547 -51.81 12.37 -6.95
#